data_65d3610fad6f19ffa1720f38fcf6c128
#
_entry.id   65d3610fad6f19ffa1720f38fcf6c128
#
_cell.length_a   1.000
_cell.length_b   1.000
_cell.length_c   1.000
_cell.angle_alpha   90.00
_cell.angle_beta   90.00
_cell.angle_gamma   90.00
#
_symmetry.space_group_name_H-M   'P 1'
#
loop_
_entity.id
_entity.type
_entity.pdbx_description
1 polymer ?
#
loop_
_entity_poly.entity_id
_entity_poly.type
_entity_poly.pdbx_seq_one_letter_code
_entity_poly.pdbx_strand_id
1 'polypeptide(L)'
;MGSEMCIRDRPIRYSTHTRKDGTTYTWYYRDGTAKMAVNLKVIDVQSGKILATKRFKSEYRGSTSEQDAEPDEIDTTALFASCRNDIISQFMRTIAPYTIMVNMSFTKDKEIPDLEQGINMAKVGNWDSAIEYFQGAVDNFPSSWKAHFDLGLAYECTGEYEKAIEELNTAYSLNPKSSIANEISQCKMRIAEQKKLEEQL
;
A
#
# COMPACT_ATOMS: atom_id res chain seq x y z
N MET A 1 -22.38 11.47 -16.36
CA MET A 1 -20.96 11.50 -15.89
C MET A 1 -20.52 12.96 -15.84
N GLY A 2 -20.03 13.42 -14.69
CA GLY A 2 -19.38 14.71 -14.58
C GLY A 2 -17.89 14.47 -14.33
N SER A 3 -17.02 14.95 -15.20
CA SER A 3 -15.57 14.96 -14.98
C SER A 3 -15.10 16.40 -14.87
N GLU A 4 -14.28 16.68 -13.88
CA GLU A 4 -13.58 17.96 -13.74
C GLU A 4 -12.10 17.71 -14.00
N MET A 5 -11.53 18.47 -14.92
CA MET A 5 -10.09 18.45 -15.23
C MET A 5 -9.56 19.87 -15.08
N CYS A 6 -8.46 20.02 -14.37
CA CYS A 6 -7.79 21.30 -14.17
C CYS A 6 -6.28 21.12 -14.26
N ILE A 7 -5.64 22.01 -15.00
CA ILE A 7 -4.18 22.19 -14.98
C ILE A 7 -3.87 23.48 -14.26
N ARG A 8 -2.85 23.45 -13.42
CA ARG A 8 -2.27 24.64 -12.82
C ARG A 8 -0.77 24.64 -13.10
N ASP A 9 -0.35 25.54 -13.97
CA ASP A 9 1.05 25.88 -14.17
C ASP A 9 1.49 26.88 -13.11
N ARG A 10 2.71 26.71 -12.62
CA ARG A 10 3.36 27.67 -11.73
C ARG A 10 4.33 28.55 -12.53
N PRO A 11 4.59 29.78 -12.09
CA PRO A 11 5.65 30.59 -12.65
C PRO A 11 6.98 29.85 -12.64
N ILE A 12 7.80 30.08 -13.67
CA ILE A 12 9.15 29.53 -13.74
C ILE A 12 9.92 30.00 -12.52
N ARG A 13 10.55 29.07 -11.82
CA ARG A 13 11.45 29.34 -10.70
C ARG A 13 12.88 29.16 -11.18
N TYR A 14 13.83 29.84 -10.54
CA TYR A 14 15.24 29.70 -10.85
C TYR A 14 16.09 29.63 -9.59
N SER A 15 17.26 29.01 -9.72
CA SER A 15 18.31 29.03 -8.69
C SER A 15 19.68 29.22 -9.36
N THR A 16 20.46 30.17 -8.89
CA THR A 16 21.81 30.48 -9.42
C THR A 16 22.87 29.81 -8.53
N HIS A 17 23.84 29.18 -9.13
CA HIS A 17 24.94 28.49 -8.48
C HIS A 17 26.28 29.02 -9.03
N THR A 18 27.32 29.01 -8.19
CA THR A 18 28.68 29.40 -8.57
C THR A 18 29.60 28.19 -8.56
N ARG A 19 30.31 27.93 -9.63
CA ARG A 19 31.34 26.90 -9.73
C ARG A 19 32.60 27.29 -8.97
N LYS A 20 33.48 26.34 -8.73
CA LYS A 20 34.77 26.57 -8.04
C LYS A 20 35.68 27.52 -8.81
N ASP A 21 35.53 27.66 -10.11
CA ASP A 21 36.27 28.56 -11.00
C ASP A 21 35.71 29.97 -11.03
N GLY A 22 34.67 30.28 -10.24
CA GLY A 22 34.01 31.56 -10.17
C GLY A 22 32.93 31.80 -11.24
N THR A 23 32.72 30.89 -12.17
CA THR A 23 31.64 31.01 -13.15
C THR A 23 30.29 30.69 -12.51
N THR A 24 29.24 31.40 -12.95
CA THR A 24 27.87 31.17 -12.48
C THR A 24 27.04 30.44 -13.53
N TYR A 25 26.09 29.65 -13.09
CA TYR A 25 25.06 29.04 -13.93
C TYR A 25 23.72 29.08 -13.20
N THR A 26 22.62 29.07 -13.97
CA THR A 26 21.26 29.19 -13.41
C THR A 26 20.42 28.03 -13.87
N TRP A 27 19.80 27.32 -12.93
CA TRP A 27 18.78 26.33 -13.20
C TRP A 27 17.41 26.98 -13.21
N TYR A 28 16.66 26.73 -14.26
CA TYR A 28 15.26 27.13 -14.38
C TYR A 28 14.38 25.91 -14.23
N TYR A 29 13.25 26.07 -13.53
CA TYR A 29 12.32 24.99 -13.21
C TYR A 29 10.91 25.40 -13.59
N ARG A 30 10.21 24.54 -14.28
CA ARG A 30 8.78 24.66 -14.57
C ARG A 30 8.04 23.53 -13.88
N ASP A 31 7.05 23.85 -13.04
CA ASP A 31 6.23 22.88 -12.32
C ASP A 31 4.77 23.00 -12.79
N GLY A 32 4.13 21.87 -13.01
CA GLY A 32 2.71 21.82 -13.30
C GLY A 32 1.99 20.74 -12.47
N THR A 33 0.73 20.94 -12.26
CA THR A 33 -0.12 20.00 -11.52
C THR A 33 -1.40 19.75 -12.32
N ALA A 34 -1.65 18.49 -12.65
CA ALA A 34 -2.92 18.04 -13.20
C ALA A 34 -3.79 17.47 -12.09
N LYS A 35 -5.05 17.85 -12.05
CA LYS A 35 -6.08 17.31 -11.14
C LYS A 35 -7.23 16.79 -11.96
N MET A 36 -7.72 15.60 -11.61
CA MET A 36 -8.88 15.00 -12.22
C MET A 36 -9.83 14.51 -11.12
N ALA A 37 -11.12 14.74 -11.30
CA ALA A 37 -12.16 14.16 -10.47
C ALA A 37 -13.27 13.60 -11.35
N VAL A 38 -13.72 12.37 -11.03
CA VAL A 38 -14.75 11.65 -11.79
C VAL A 38 -15.80 11.14 -10.80
N ASN A 39 -17.07 11.38 -11.11
CA ASN A 39 -18.19 10.80 -10.40
C ASN A 39 -18.71 9.59 -11.16
N LEU A 40 -18.63 8.42 -10.57
CA LEU A 40 -19.15 7.17 -11.12
C LEU A 40 -20.43 6.77 -10.39
N LYS A 41 -21.39 6.25 -11.16
CA LYS A 41 -22.64 5.70 -10.65
C LYS A 41 -22.75 4.24 -11.08
N VAL A 42 -23.05 3.38 -10.14
CA VAL A 42 -23.44 1.98 -10.40
C VAL A 42 -24.96 1.95 -10.45
N ILE A 43 -25.50 1.46 -11.56
CA ILE A 43 -26.93 1.42 -11.81
C ILE A 43 -27.33 -0.04 -12.07
N ASP A 44 -28.35 -0.51 -11.37
CA ASP A 44 -28.98 -1.79 -11.68
C ASP A 44 -29.70 -1.66 -13.04
N VAL A 45 -29.27 -2.47 -13.99
CA VAL A 45 -29.78 -2.41 -15.36
C VAL A 45 -31.24 -2.85 -15.46
N GLN A 46 -31.70 -3.73 -14.57
CA GLN A 46 -33.08 -4.24 -14.61
C GLN A 46 -34.08 -3.24 -14.02
N SER A 47 -33.74 -2.65 -12.90
CA SER A 47 -34.62 -1.71 -12.17
C SER A 47 -34.35 -0.24 -12.47
N GLY A 48 -33.23 0.09 -13.12
CA GLY A 48 -32.77 1.47 -13.32
C GLY A 48 -32.35 2.19 -12.02
N LYS A 49 -32.32 1.49 -10.90
CA LYS A 49 -32.01 2.06 -9.59
C LYS A 49 -30.50 2.33 -9.47
N ILE A 50 -30.14 3.49 -8.91
CA ILE A 50 -28.76 3.80 -8.56
C ILE A 50 -28.40 3.03 -7.30
N LEU A 51 -27.47 2.07 -7.43
CA LEU A 51 -26.98 1.26 -6.32
C LEU A 51 -25.88 1.98 -5.53
N ALA A 52 -25.01 2.71 -6.22
CA ALA A 52 -23.94 3.46 -5.58
C ALA A 52 -23.54 4.68 -6.42
N THR A 53 -23.07 5.72 -5.74
CA THR A 53 -22.41 6.88 -6.37
C THR A 53 -21.13 7.15 -5.62
N LYS A 54 -19.99 7.19 -6.33
CA LYS A 54 -18.69 7.45 -5.72
C LYS A 54 -17.90 8.45 -6.55
N ARG A 55 -17.23 9.37 -5.86
CA ARG A 55 -16.31 10.34 -6.47
C ARG A 55 -14.88 9.89 -6.27
N PHE A 56 -14.15 9.77 -7.38
CA PHE A 56 -12.72 9.48 -7.40
C PHE A 56 -11.97 10.75 -7.76
N LYS A 57 -10.80 10.95 -7.14
CA LYS A 57 -9.93 12.10 -7.39
C LYS A 57 -8.49 11.63 -7.54
N SER A 58 -7.76 12.31 -8.44
CA SER A 58 -6.33 12.07 -8.60
C SER A 58 -5.62 13.40 -8.89
N GLU A 59 -4.38 13.51 -8.43
CA GLU A 59 -3.51 14.65 -8.65
C GLU A 59 -2.11 14.14 -8.99
N TYR A 60 -1.58 14.60 -10.12
CA TYR A 60 -0.21 14.32 -10.51
C TYR A 60 0.55 15.61 -10.78
N ARG A 61 1.84 15.60 -10.44
CA ARG A 61 2.75 16.72 -10.61
C ARG A 61 3.83 16.34 -11.60
N GLY A 62 4.16 17.28 -12.49
CA GLY A 62 5.29 17.19 -13.38
C GLY A 62 6.21 18.37 -13.19
N SER A 63 7.49 18.18 -13.48
CA SER A 63 8.47 19.24 -13.50
C SER A 63 9.45 19.03 -14.65
N THR A 64 9.86 20.11 -15.28
CA THR A 64 10.96 20.17 -16.24
C THR A 64 12.00 21.14 -15.72
N SER A 65 13.27 20.94 -16.05
CA SER A 65 14.35 21.84 -15.65
C SER A 65 15.42 21.90 -16.71
N GLU A 66 16.00 23.11 -16.93
CA GLU A 66 17.07 23.32 -17.87
C GLU A 66 18.11 24.30 -17.26
N GLN A 67 19.38 24.07 -17.62
CA GLN A 67 20.48 24.93 -17.17
C GLN A 67 20.71 26.06 -18.19
N ASP A 68 20.72 27.28 -17.70
CA ASP A 68 20.98 28.51 -18.48
C ASP A 68 20.03 28.73 -19.69
N ALA A 69 18.85 28.02 -19.66
CA ALA A 69 17.81 28.11 -20.70
C ALA A 69 16.42 27.95 -20.08
N GLU A 70 15.39 28.32 -20.83
CA GLU A 70 14.00 28.08 -20.43
C GLU A 70 13.67 26.55 -20.51
N PRO A 71 13.09 25.97 -19.44
CA PRO A 71 12.75 24.55 -19.44
C PRO A 71 11.59 24.24 -20.38
N ASP A 72 11.61 23.05 -20.94
CA ASP A 72 10.55 22.54 -21.79
C ASP A 72 9.16 22.62 -21.15
N GLU A 73 8.14 22.70 -21.96
CA GLU A 73 6.76 22.65 -21.51
C GLU A 73 6.46 21.29 -20.86
N ILE A 74 5.59 21.31 -19.86
CA ILE A 74 5.15 20.08 -19.19
C ILE A 74 4.20 19.32 -20.10
N ASP A 75 4.47 18.03 -20.28
CA ASP A 75 3.53 17.15 -20.98
C ASP A 75 2.24 16.95 -20.16
N THR A 76 1.29 17.82 -20.43
CA THR A 76 -0.03 17.80 -19.78
C THR A 76 -0.82 16.55 -20.11
N THR A 77 -0.60 15.99 -21.31
CA THR A 77 -1.26 14.73 -21.75
C THR A 77 -0.81 13.56 -20.91
N ALA A 78 0.49 13.45 -20.65
CA ALA A 78 1.06 12.41 -19.77
C ALA A 78 0.56 12.54 -18.33
N LEU A 79 0.46 13.77 -17.80
CA LEU A 79 -0.08 14.01 -16.46
C LEU A 79 -1.55 13.58 -16.35
N PHE A 80 -2.39 13.92 -17.34
CA PHE A 80 -3.78 13.47 -17.34
C PHE A 80 -3.92 11.97 -17.55
N ALA A 81 -3.07 11.36 -18.34
CA ALA A 81 -3.04 9.90 -18.49
C ALA A 81 -2.73 9.23 -17.15
N SER A 82 -1.80 9.77 -16.36
CA SER A 82 -1.48 9.29 -15.01
C SER A 82 -2.68 9.44 -14.06
N CYS A 83 -3.35 10.60 -14.04
CA CYS A 83 -4.57 10.81 -13.25
C CYS A 83 -5.67 9.81 -13.64
N ARG A 84 -5.89 9.59 -14.93
CA ARG A 84 -6.90 8.64 -15.43
C ARG A 84 -6.60 7.22 -15.00
N ASN A 85 -5.36 6.76 -15.15
CA ASN A 85 -4.95 5.40 -14.79
C ASN A 85 -5.09 5.17 -13.28
N ASP A 86 -4.76 6.16 -12.47
CA ASP A 86 -4.96 6.08 -11.02
C ASP A 86 -6.45 6.00 -10.66
N ILE A 87 -7.33 6.82 -11.26
CA ILE A 87 -8.78 6.75 -11.05
C ILE A 87 -9.34 5.39 -11.49
N ILE A 88 -8.90 4.84 -12.62
CA ILE A 88 -9.29 3.50 -13.07
C ILE A 88 -8.86 2.46 -12.03
N SER A 89 -7.64 2.55 -11.52
CA SER A 89 -7.14 1.63 -10.50
C SER A 89 -7.94 1.70 -9.21
N GLN A 90 -8.27 2.92 -8.75
CA GLN A 90 -9.12 3.13 -7.58
C GLN A 90 -10.53 2.54 -7.79
N PHE A 91 -11.11 2.72 -8.97
CA PHE A 91 -12.40 2.15 -9.35
C PHE A 91 -12.36 0.62 -9.37
N MET A 92 -11.38 0.03 -10.05
CA MET A 92 -11.23 -1.43 -10.13
C MET A 92 -11.10 -2.07 -8.75
N ARG A 93 -10.33 -1.47 -7.83
CA ARG A 93 -10.23 -1.93 -6.43
C ARG A 93 -11.55 -1.84 -5.67
N THR A 94 -12.49 -1.03 -6.13
CA THR A 94 -13.80 -0.86 -5.48
C THR A 94 -14.81 -1.91 -5.95
N ILE A 95 -14.72 -2.38 -7.21
CA ILE A 95 -15.74 -3.24 -7.83
C ILE A 95 -15.29 -4.68 -8.06
N ALA A 96 -14.00 -4.95 -8.02
CA ALA A 96 -13.45 -6.26 -8.28
C ALA A 96 -12.52 -6.70 -7.14
N PRO A 97 -12.57 -7.97 -6.71
CA PRO A 97 -11.58 -8.51 -5.81
C PRO A 97 -10.21 -8.43 -6.46
N TYR A 98 -9.20 -8.02 -5.71
CA TYR A 98 -7.83 -7.92 -6.19
C TYR A 98 -6.88 -8.64 -5.23
N THR A 99 -5.87 -9.25 -5.81
CA THR A 99 -4.79 -9.89 -5.05
C THR A 99 -3.71 -8.87 -4.76
N ILE A 100 -3.29 -8.77 -3.52
CA ILE A 100 -2.13 -7.99 -3.11
C ILE A 100 -0.97 -8.92 -2.81
N MET A 101 0.21 -8.55 -3.31
CA MET A 101 1.46 -9.22 -2.92
C MET A 101 1.93 -8.61 -1.60
N VAL A 102 2.03 -9.43 -0.58
CA VAL A 102 2.56 -9.04 0.72
C VAL A 102 3.89 -9.76 0.93
N ASN A 103 4.95 -9.00 1.18
CA ASN A 103 6.24 -9.55 1.55
C ASN A 103 6.27 -9.72 3.07
N MET A 104 6.35 -10.96 3.52
CA MET A 104 6.47 -11.30 4.94
C MET A 104 7.85 -11.85 5.26
N SER A 105 8.37 -11.47 6.42
CA SER A 105 9.68 -11.91 6.88
C SER A 105 9.53 -12.67 8.19
N PHE A 106 9.58 -13.99 8.09
CA PHE A 106 9.58 -14.88 9.26
C PHE A 106 10.92 -14.83 10.00
N THR A 107 10.87 -15.07 11.29
CA THR A 107 12.05 -15.06 12.17
C THR A 107 12.63 -16.46 12.30
N LYS A 108 13.94 -16.55 12.45
CA LYS A 108 14.61 -17.83 12.67
C LYS A 108 15.17 -17.89 14.09
N ASP A 109 15.05 -19.07 14.70
CA ASP A 109 15.73 -19.38 15.94
C ASP A 109 16.23 -20.81 15.92
N LYS A 110 17.54 -21.00 16.17
CA LYS A 110 18.17 -22.33 16.14
C LYS A 110 17.73 -23.20 17.33
N GLU A 111 17.27 -22.56 18.40
CA GLU A 111 16.79 -23.25 19.59
C GLU A 111 15.35 -23.73 19.45
N ILE A 112 14.64 -23.26 18.41
CA ILE A 112 13.24 -23.61 18.12
C ILE A 112 13.15 -24.20 16.70
N PRO A 113 13.41 -25.51 16.53
CA PRO A 113 13.44 -26.15 15.21
C PRO A 113 12.12 -26.05 14.42
N ASP A 114 10.99 -25.99 15.12
CA ASP A 114 9.66 -25.91 14.53
C ASP A 114 9.48 -24.62 13.72
N LEU A 115 10.15 -23.52 14.09
CA LEU A 115 10.15 -22.27 13.30
C LEU A 115 10.71 -22.50 11.89
N GLU A 116 11.81 -23.22 11.76
CA GLU A 116 12.40 -23.49 10.45
C GLU A 116 11.51 -24.39 9.59
N GLN A 117 10.85 -25.39 10.20
CA GLN A 117 9.91 -26.27 9.51
C GLN A 117 8.67 -25.46 9.05
N GLY A 118 8.10 -24.66 9.93
CA GLY A 118 6.99 -23.76 9.59
C GLY A 118 7.32 -22.82 8.43
N ILE A 119 8.51 -22.19 8.46
CA ILE A 119 8.98 -21.32 7.37
C ILE A 119 9.12 -22.09 6.04
N ASN A 120 9.60 -23.33 6.07
CA ASN A 120 9.73 -24.14 4.87
C ASN A 120 8.37 -24.51 4.28
N MET A 121 7.37 -24.82 5.12
CA MET A 121 5.99 -25.05 4.68
C MET A 121 5.35 -23.77 4.13
N ALA A 122 5.54 -22.64 4.77
CA ALA A 122 5.05 -21.35 4.30
C ALA A 122 5.62 -20.97 2.91
N LYS A 123 6.90 -21.24 2.64
CA LYS A 123 7.53 -20.97 1.34
C LYS A 123 6.92 -21.76 0.18
N VAL A 124 6.41 -22.94 0.44
CA VAL A 124 5.73 -23.75 -0.58
C VAL A 124 4.21 -23.54 -0.60
N GLY A 125 3.71 -22.60 0.21
CA GLY A 125 2.30 -22.24 0.27
C GLY A 125 1.43 -23.23 1.07
N ASN A 126 2.03 -24.17 1.79
CA ASN A 126 1.31 -25.09 2.66
C ASN A 126 1.09 -24.44 4.03
N TRP A 127 0.07 -23.56 4.08
CA TRP A 127 -0.20 -22.75 5.25
C TRP A 127 -0.74 -23.56 6.44
N ASP A 128 -1.52 -24.63 6.20
CA ASP A 128 -2.04 -25.47 7.26
C ASP A 128 -0.90 -26.13 8.05
N SER A 129 0.05 -26.76 7.35
CA SER A 129 1.22 -27.33 7.99
C SER A 129 2.15 -26.27 8.60
N ALA A 130 2.26 -25.08 7.99
CA ALA A 130 3.06 -24.00 8.56
C ALA A 130 2.50 -23.55 9.92
N ILE A 131 1.16 -23.38 10.01
CA ILE A 131 0.47 -23.02 11.25
C ILE A 131 0.67 -24.10 12.31
N GLU A 132 0.55 -25.41 11.95
CA GLU A 132 0.80 -26.49 12.89
C GLU A 132 2.20 -26.44 13.51
N TYR A 133 3.24 -26.23 12.70
CA TYR A 133 4.61 -26.09 13.19
C TYR A 133 4.80 -24.83 14.05
N PHE A 134 4.28 -23.68 13.64
CA PHE A 134 4.36 -22.48 14.44
C PHE A 134 3.57 -22.58 15.75
N GLN A 135 2.41 -23.25 15.74
CA GLN A 135 1.66 -23.54 16.97
C GLN A 135 2.48 -24.44 17.90
N GLY A 136 3.10 -25.51 17.36
CA GLY A 136 4.01 -26.35 18.13
C GLY A 136 5.18 -25.57 18.73
N ALA A 137 5.71 -24.58 18.00
CA ALA A 137 6.74 -23.70 18.52
C ALA A 137 6.23 -22.84 19.68
N VAL A 138 5.00 -22.31 19.62
CA VAL A 138 4.36 -21.56 20.70
C VAL A 138 4.12 -22.45 21.93
N ASP A 139 3.59 -23.66 21.72
CA ASP A 139 3.28 -24.60 22.81
C ASP A 139 4.54 -25.03 23.57
N ASN A 140 5.64 -25.26 22.85
CA ASN A 140 6.91 -25.67 23.45
C ASN A 140 7.71 -24.49 24.02
N PHE A 141 7.54 -23.30 23.47
CA PHE A 141 8.30 -22.08 23.85
C PHE A 141 7.37 -20.87 24.04
N PRO A 142 6.44 -20.90 25.02
CA PRO A 142 5.42 -19.85 25.18
C PRO A 142 5.98 -18.47 25.54
N SER A 143 7.24 -18.35 25.93
CA SER A 143 7.91 -17.08 26.17
C SER A 143 8.70 -16.56 24.96
N SER A 144 8.64 -17.26 23.84
CA SER A 144 9.35 -16.85 22.63
C SER A 144 8.50 -15.87 21.80
N TRP A 145 8.87 -14.59 21.81
CA TRP A 145 8.22 -13.60 20.96
C TRP A 145 8.30 -13.97 19.46
N LYS A 146 9.33 -14.71 19.05
CA LYS A 146 9.50 -15.13 17.64
C LYS A 146 8.44 -16.17 17.26
N ALA A 147 8.15 -17.14 18.15
CA ALA A 147 7.14 -18.14 17.89
C ALA A 147 5.76 -17.50 17.72
N HIS A 148 5.36 -16.64 18.63
CA HIS A 148 4.11 -15.88 18.54
C HIS A 148 4.07 -14.96 17.30
N PHE A 149 5.18 -14.31 16.98
CA PHE A 149 5.25 -13.43 15.82
C PHE A 149 5.04 -14.22 14.50
N ASP A 150 5.75 -15.33 14.33
CA ASP A 150 5.67 -16.14 13.11
C ASP A 150 4.29 -16.83 12.98
N LEU A 151 3.69 -17.27 14.08
CA LEU A 151 2.31 -17.78 14.09
C LEU A 151 1.32 -16.65 13.70
N GLY A 152 1.48 -15.48 14.24
CA GLY A 152 0.67 -14.31 13.89
C GLY A 152 0.76 -13.95 12.40
N LEU A 153 1.96 -13.97 11.81
CA LEU A 153 2.15 -13.76 10.38
C LEU A 153 1.48 -14.86 9.54
N ALA A 154 1.54 -16.13 9.98
CA ALA A 154 0.89 -17.22 9.28
C ALA A 154 -0.64 -17.06 9.26
N TYR A 155 -1.25 -16.67 10.39
CA TYR A 155 -2.67 -16.33 10.45
C TYR A 155 -3.02 -15.11 9.58
N GLU A 156 -2.16 -14.11 9.49
CA GLU A 156 -2.37 -12.98 8.58
C GLU A 156 -2.40 -13.43 7.11
N CYS A 157 -1.51 -14.35 6.72
CA CYS A 157 -1.45 -14.90 5.36
C CYS A 157 -2.71 -15.71 5.00
N THR A 158 -3.34 -16.34 5.98
CA THR A 158 -4.59 -17.13 5.77
C THR A 158 -5.85 -16.29 5.92
N GLY A 159 -5.72 -15.00 6.30
CA GLY A 159 -6.85 -14.09 6.47
C GLY A 159 -7.54 -14.20 7.84
N GLU A 160 -6.96 -14.93 8.77
CA GLU A 160 -7.45 -15.09 10.15
C GLU A 160 -6.96 -13.94 11.03
N TYR A 161 -7.32 -12.71 10.65
CA TYR A 161 -6.72 -11.48 11.20
C TYR A 161 -6.94 -11.29 12.70
N GLU A 162 -8.06 -11.77 13.27
CA GLU A 162 -8.32 -11.71 14.70
C GLU A 162 -7.30 -12.57 15.47
N LYS A 163 -7.06 -13.81 15.03
CA LYS A 163 -6.04 -14.68 15.63
C LYS A 163 -4.64 -14.11 15.43
N ALA A 164 -4.37 -13.56 14.24
CA ALA A 164 -3.10 -12.88 13.98
C ALA A 164 -2.84 -11.77 15.01
N ILE A 165 -3.84 -10.93 15.29
CA ILE A 165 -3.73 -9.84 16.27
C ILE A 165 -3.47 -10.37 17.67
N GLU A 166 -4.09 -11.48 18.09
CA GLU A 166 -3.88 -12.08 19.42
C GLU A 166 -2.42 -12.52 19.59
N GLU A 167 -1.90 -13.26 18.62
CA GLU A 167 -0.52 -13.75 18.65
C GLU A 167 0.50 -12.61 18.53
N LEU A 168 0.26 -11.65 17.65
CA LEU A 168 1.12 -10.46 17.50
C LEU A 168 1.12 -9.57 18.77
N ASN A 169 0.00 -9.44 19.49
CA ASN A 169 -0.04 -8.75 20.76
C ASN A 169 0.79 -9.46 21.84
N THR A 170 0.73 -10.80 21.87
CA THR A 170 1.58 -11.61 22.75
C THR A 170 3.05 -11.41 22.40
N ALA A 171 3.41 -11.49 21.12
CA ALA A 171 4.77 -11.21 20.66
C ALA A 171 5.23 -9.80 21.04
N TYR A 172 4.37 -8.80 20.89
CA TYR A 172 4.68 -7.41 21.26
C TYR A 172 4.86 -7.23 22.77
N SER A 173 4.07 -7.92 23.59
CA SER A 173 4.21 -7.87 25.05
C SER A 173 5.54 -8.46 25.51
N LEU A 174 6.02 -9.52 24.84
CA LEU A 174 7.29 -10.16 25.14
C LEU A 174 8.49 -9.37 24.59
N ASN A 175 8.32 -8.70 23.46
CA ASN A 175 9.39 -7.91 22.82
C ASN A 175 8.80 -6.72 22.04
N PRO A 176 8.70 -5.54 22.65
CA PRO A 176 8.10 -4.35 22.02
C PRO A 176 8.94 -3.81 20.87
N LYS A 177 8.62 -4.24 19.65
CA LYS A 177 9.24 -3.76 18.40
C LYS A 177 8.24 -3.05 17.53
N SER A 178 8.67 -1.99 16.87
CA SER A 178 7.84 -1.24 15.91
C SER A 178 7.36 -2.10 14.74
N SER A 179 8.15 -3.08 14.29
CA SER A 179 7.75 -4.02 13.25
C SER A 179 6.50 -4.82 13.66
N ILE A 180 6.45 -5.36 14.89
CA ILE A 180 5.29 -6.11 15.39
C ILE A 180 4.06 -5.19 15.49
N ALA A 181 4.23 -3.97 16.00
CA ALA A 181 3.15 -2.99 16.08
C ALA A 181 2.59 -2.61 14.69
N ASN A 182 3.45 -2.57 13.68
CA ASN A 182 3.04 -2.32 12.29
C ASN A 182 2.18 -3.46 11.75
N GLU A 183 2.54 -4.73 11.97
CA GLU A 183 1.74 -5.88 11.53
C GLU A 183 0.36 -5.91 12.23
N ILE A 184 0.31 -5.64 13.54
CA ILE A 184 -0.97 -5.48 14.26
C ILE A 184 -1.84 -4.41 13.59
N SER A 185 -1.24 -3.28 13.22
CA SER A 185 -1.97 -2.18 12.57
C SER A 185 -2.46 -2.57 11.16
N GLN A 186 -1.67 -3.35 10.43
CA GLN A 186 -2.06 -3.87 9.11
C GLN A 186 -3.23 -4.85 9.22
N CYS A 187 -3.19 -5.81 10.14
CA CYS A 187 -4.31 -6.73 10.39
C CYS A 187 -5.60 -5.96 10.73
N LYS A 188 -5.54 -4.93 11.59
CA LYS A 188 -6.70 -4.09 11.90
C LYS A 188 -7.26 -3.35 10.69
N MET A 189 -6.40 -2.85 9.80
CA MET A 189 -6.82 -2.22 8.56
C MET A 189 -7.53 -3.22 7.64
N ARG A 190 -7.02 -4.46 7.51
CA ARG A 190 -7.63 -5.50 6.69
C ARG A 190 -9.02 -5.91 7.21
N ILE A 191 -9.19 -6.05 8.51
CA ILE A 191 -10.51 -6.28 9.12
C ILE A 191 -11.48 -5.14 8.76
N ALA A 192 -11.03 -3.90 8.87
CA ALA A 192 -11.87 -2.74 8.52
C ALA A 192 -12.23 -2.70 7.01
N GLU A 193 -11.31 -3.11 6.15
CA GLU A 193 -11.54 -3.25 4.71
C GLU A 193 -12.54 -4.38 4.41
N GLN A 194 -12.43 -5.53 5.05
CA GLN A 194 -13.39 -6.64 4.90
C GLN A 194 -14.80 -6.22 5.32
N LYS A 195 -14.95 -5.62 6.50
CA LYS A 195 -16.27 -5.13 6.96
C LYS A 195 -16.89 -4.12 6.00
N LYS A 196 -16.07 -3.24 5.45
CA LYS A 196 -16.54 -2.25 4.48
C LYS A 196 -16.97 -2.88 3.16
N LEU A 197 -16.36 -3.98 2.74
CA LEU A 197 -16.78 -4.75 1.56
C LEU A 197 -18.10 -5.50 1.82
N GLU A 198 -18.26 -6.09 2.99
CA GLU A 198 -19.52 -6.76 3.40
C GLU A 198 -20.70 -5.78 3.47
N GLU A 199 -20.49 -4.56 3.94
CA GLU A 199 -21.53 -3.50 3.97
C GLU A 199 -21.90 -2.97 2.57
N GLN A 200 -21.11 -3.27 1.54
CA GLN A 200 -21.33 -2.81 0.17
C GLN A 200 -22.00 -3.85 -0.73
N LEU A 201 -22.15 -5.09 -0.26
CA LEU A 201 -22.83 -6.20 -0.92
C LEU A 201 -24.27 -6.33 -0.45
#